data_a2241a7cf2d96e44b092231651a567f8
#
_entry.id   a2241a7cf2d96e44b092231651a567f8
#
_cell.length_a   1.000
_cell.length_b   1.000
_cell.length_c   1.000
_cell.angle_alpha   90.00
_cell.angle_beta   90.00
_cell.angle_gamma   90.00
#
_symmetry.space_group_name_H-M   'P 1'
#
loop_
_entity.id
_entity.type
_entity.pdbx_description
1 polymer ?
#
loop_
_entity_poly.entity_id
_entity_poly.type
_entity_poly.pdbx_seq_one_letter_code
_entity_poly.pdbx_strand_id
1 'polypeptide(L)'
;MGSRSNDVQELDALVVGAGFGGVYQLKRLRDLGYNTKLLESGGDYGGVWYWNRYPGARVDSSIPHYEFDDPALWSTWTWKQRFPDHCELRAYFSHVAKVWDLEKDTQFNTFVEAASWDDPECLWTIHTREGMCYKARYLLLNTGFAAKRYIPDWDGIETFKGTFIHPSYWPQDGLNLKGKRVAVVGTGSTGVQLATELSSIVDELVLFQRTPNTALPMKQVNYKDGEQAIGREAYPDLFKGRPLSFSGFSFSPISRNTFDDSPERRQAFYETLWKEGDFKFWLANYQDLLSVKAANNEAYAFWREKTRARIQDPRLRDLLAPMAAPYSFGCKRISLEQGFFEIFNEPHVHLVDVNSTPVKAITEKGIRTSEKEWEFDYIICATGFDSITGGLKQIDVKSTSGESLAEYWRNGTRTYLGMGVSGFPNMFFTYGPQGPTAFCNGPTCAQMQGDWILGLISRMKEAGERKVLVEKTYEEEWQQTILKVASMTLVPGTKSWYMGDNIPGKKREPLIYLGGVPNYYSTLNEVAANGYPGFVFQ
;
A
#
# COMPACT_ATOMS: atom_id res chain seq x y z
N MET A 1 17.42 32.18 -24.27
CA MET A 1 17.71 31.60 -22.93
C MET A 1 17.35 32.66 -21.90
N GLY A 2 16.11 32.63 -21.42
CA GLY A 2 15.65 33.52 -20.35
C GLY A 2 16.18 33.02 -19.02
N SER A 3 16.79 33.87 -18.22
CA SER A 3 17.15 33.59 -16.83
C SER A 3 15.86 33.24 -16.09
N ARG A 4 15.67 31.96 -15.73
CA ARG A 4 14.68 31.60 -14.72
C ARG A 4 15.14 32.27 -13.42
N SER A 5 14.35 33.20 -12.90
CA SER A 5 14.55 33.78 -11.59
C SER A 5 14.56 32.61 -10.60
N ASN A 6 15.62 32.50 -9.81
CA ASN A 6 15.73 31.58 -8.67
C ASN A 6 14.85 32.09 -7.51
N ASP A 7 13.59 32.41 -7.74
CA ASP A 7 12.68 32.84 -6.68
C ASP A 7 12.35 31.61 -5.81
N VAL A 8 12.98 31.54 -4.65
CA VAL A 8 12.68 30.53 -3.62
C VAL A 8 11.30 30.83 -3.05
N GLN A 9 10.34 29.95 -3.27
CA GLN A 9 9.01 30.11 -2.69
C GLN A 9 9.04 29.66 -1.22
N GLU A 10 8.66 30.55 -0.31
CA GLU A 10 8.54 30.24 1.11
C GLU A 10 7.09 29.85 1.46
N LEU A 11 6.96 28.77 2.24
CA LEU A 11 5.69 28.14 2.63
C LEU A 11 5.69 27.85 4.14
N ASP A 12 4.51 27.74 4.73
CA ASP A 12 4.38 27.17 6.06
C ASP A 12 4.59 25.65 6.00
N ALA A 13 4.00 24.99 5.01
CA ALA A 13 4.10 23.53 4.84
C ALA A 13 4.21 23.14 3.36
N LEU A 14 5.05 22.13 3.09
CA LEU A 14 5.14 21.49 1.79
C LEU A 14 4.72 20.02 1.92
N VAL A 15 3.75 19.62 1.09
CA VAL A 15 3.21 18.26 1.04
C VAL A 15 3.75 17.55 -0.20
N VAL A 16 4.24 16.32 -0.05
CA VAL A 16 4.78 15.52 -1.16
C VAL A 16 3.88 14.32 -1.41
N GLY A 17 3.33 14.24 -2.64
CA GLY A 17 2.48 13.14 -3.12
C GLY A 17 0.98 13.45 -3.07
N ALA A 18 0.28 13.21 -4.19
CA ALA A 18 -1.16 13.49 -4.39
C ALA A 18 -2.07 12.25 -4.27
N GLY A 19 -1.71 11.30 -3.41
CA GLY A 19 -2.59 10.21 -2.97
C GLY A 19 -3.49 10.63 -1.80
N PHE A 20 -4.19 9.67 -1.18
CA PHE A 20 -5.10 9.93 -0.06
C PHE A 20 -4.49 10.78 1.05
N GLY A 21 -3.27 10.47 1.50
CA GLY A 21 -2.63 11.22 2.58
C GLY A 21 -2.32 12.67 2.21
N GLY A 22 -1.74 12.89 1.02
CA GLY A 22 -1.31 14.23 0.62
C GLY A 22 -2.46 15.17 0.31
N VAL A 23 -3.48 14.73 -0.43
CA VAL A 23 -4.65 15.58 -0.72
C VAL A 23 -5.43 15.91 0.55
N TYR A 24 -5.51 14.97 1.50
CA TYR A 24 -6.11 15.22 2.80
C TYR A 24 -5.34 16.27 3.60
N GLN A 25 -4.03 16.13 3.72
CA GLN A 25 -3.19 17.09 4.45
C GLN A 25 -3.19 18.47 3.79
N LEU A 26 -3.13 18.56 2.47
CA LEU A 26 -3.25 19.83 1.75
C LEU A 26 -4.55 20.55 2.12
N LYS A 27 -5.70 19.85 2.01
CA LYS A 27 -7.03 20.41 2.37
C LYS A 27 -7.06 20.91 3.80
N ARG A 28 -6.62 20.07 4.76
CA ARG A 28 -6.70 20.38 6.19
C ARG A 28 -5.76 21.51 6.62
N LEU A 29 -4.53 21.58 6.06
CA LEU A 29 -3.60 22.67 6.30
C LEU A 29 -4.17 24.01 5.80
N ARG A 30 -4.80 24.01 4.63
CA ARG A 30 -5.48 25.20 4.10
C ARG A 30 -6.63 25.65 4.98
N ASP A 31 -7.43 24.70 5.49
CA ASP A 31 -8.53 25.01 6.42
C ASP A 31 -8.02 25.66 7.72
N LEU A 32 -6.81 25.33 8.15
CA LEU A 32 -6.13 25.91 9.31
C LEU A 32 -5.39 27.24 8.99
N GLY A 33 -5.49 27.71 7.74
CA GLY A 33 -4.91 28.97 7.29
C GLY A 33 -3.39 28.94 7.08
N TYR A 34 -2.81 27.78 6.78
CA TYR A 34 -1.40 27.67 6.41
C TYR A 34 -1.20 27.93 4.92
N ASN A 35 -0.13 28.68 4.57
CA ASN A 35 0.36 28.79 3.21
C ASN A 35 1.06 27.46 2.84
N THR A 36 0.41 26.66 2.02
CA THR A 36 0.84 25.29 1.73
C THR A 36 0.78 24.97 0.25
N LYS A 37 1.67 24.09 -0.22
CA LYS A 37 1.69 23.57 -1.58
C LYS A 37 1.87 22.05 -1.55
N LEU A 38 1.26 21.37 -2.52
CA LEU A 38 1.44 19.94 -2.78
C LEU A 38 2.24 19.75 -4.06
N LEU A 39 3.30 18.93 -4.00
CA LEU A 39 4.08 18.51 -5.16
C LEU A 39 3.83 17.03 -5.46
N GLU A 40 3.50 16.74 -6.72
CA GLU A 40 3.24 15.39 -7.21
C GLU A 40 4.12 15.08 -8.43
N SER A 41 4.79 13.94 -8.40
CA SER A 41 5.64 13.46 -9.50
C SER A 41 4.87 13.04 -10.74
N GLY A 42 3.60 12.65 -10.57
CA GLY A 42 2.67 12.34 -11.65
C GLY A 42 1.98 13.58 -12.22
N GLY A 43 1.23 13.38 -13.30
CA GLY A 43 0.51 14.45 -13.99
C GLY A 43 -0.93 14.66 -13.48
N ASP A 44 -1.35 13.95 -12.42
CA ASP A 44 -2.72 14.05 -11.88
C ASP A 44 -2.77 13.50 -10.45
N TYR A 45 -3.91 13.73 -9.77
CA TYR A 45 -4.23 13.15 -8.48
C TYR A 45 -4.45 11.65 -8.55
N GLY A 46 -4.36 10.98 -7.37
CA GLY A 46 -4.71 9.58 -7.23
C GLY A 46 -3.59 8.71 -6.64
N GLY A 47 -2.34 9.19 -6.57
CA GLY A 47 -1.22 8.42 -6.05
C GLY A 47 -1.10 7.07 -6.75
N VAL A 48 -1.23 5.96 -6.01
CA VAL A 48 -1.15 4.60 -6.57
C VAL A 48 -2.12 4.37 -7.74
N TRP A 49 -3.27 5.03 -7.78
CA TRP A 49 -4.28 4.90 -8.84
C TRP A 49 -3.95 5.74 -10.08
N TYR A 50 -3.16 6.77 -9.94
CA TYR A 50 -2.57 7.45 -11.09
C TYR A 50 -1.53 6.57 -11.79
N TRP A 51 -0.68 5.87 -11.02
CA TRP A 51 0.42 5.09 -11.56
C TRP A 51 0.03 3.68 -12.03
N ASN A 52 -0.89 3.00 -11.32
CA ASN A 52 -1.29 1.62 -11.63
C ASN A 52 -2.58 1.60 -12.46
N ARG A 53 -2.41 1.51 -13.79
CA ARG A 53 -3.50 1.55 -14.79
C ARG A 53 -3.60 0.26 -15.61
N TYR A 54 -2.92 -0.76 -15.17
CA TYR A 54 -2.91 -2.05 -15.85
C TYR A 54 -4.32 -2.67 -15.86
N PRO A 55 -4.64 -3.53 -16.84
CA PRO A 55 -5.93 -4.21 -16.90
C PRO A 55 -6.25 -4.96 -15.61
N GLY A 56 -7.44 -4.74 -15.06
CA GLY A 56 -7.89 -5.35 -13.80
C GLY A 56 -7.43 -4.63 -12.53
N ALA A 57 -6.64 -3.55 -12.63
CA ALA A 57 -6.22 -2.76 -11.47
C ALA A 57 -7.43 -2.21 -10.71
N ARG A 58 -7.62 -2.68 -9.47
CA ARG A 58 -8.73 -2.31 -8.60
C ARG A 58 -8.36 -2.38 -7.13
N VAL A 59 -9.10 -1.64 -6.32
CA VAL A 59 -8.93 -1.68 -4.88
C VAL A 59 -9.39 -3.03 -4.30
N ASP A 60 -8.76 -3.42 -3.21
CA ASP A 60 -9.10 -4.60 -2.41
C ASP A 60 -9.88 -4.25 -1.12
N SER A 61 -10.29 -3.00 -0.99
CA SER A 61 -11.14 -2.51 0.09
C SER A 61 -12.50 -2.12 -0.45
N SER A 62 -13.56 -2.70 0.10
CA SER A 62 -14.92 -2.44 -0.35
C SER A 62 -15.37 -1.01 -0.02
N ILE A 63 -16.25 -0.45 -0.88
CA ILE A 63 -16.91 0.81 -0.66
C ILE A 63 -18.00 0.61 0.41
N PRO A 64 -18.25 1.60 1.31
CA PRO A 64 -17.67 2.94 1.37
C PRO A 64 -16.43 3.09 2.28
N HIS A 65 -15.78 1.99 2.68
CA HIS A 65 -14.59 2.09 3.55
C HIS A 65 -13.42 2.83 2.86
N TYR A 66 -13.33 2.73 1.52
CA TYR A 66 -12.24 3.29 0.74
C TYR A 66 -12.55 4.69 0.16
N GLU A 67 -13.12 5.55 1.00
CA GLU A 67 -13.35 6.96 0.66
C GLU A 67 -13.10 7.88 1.86
N PHE A 68 -13.03 9.19 1.63
CA PHE A 68 -12.86 10.19 2.68
C PHE A 68 -14.12 10.34 3.53
N ASP A 69 -13.95 10.51 4.83
CA ASP A 69 -14.97 10.95 5.77
C ASP A 69 -15.16 12.47 5.63
N ASP A 70 -15.87 12.87 4.57
CA ASP A 70 -16.27 14.26 4.36
C ASP A 70 -17.66 14.30 3.70
N PRO A 71 -18.68 14.85 4.38
CA PRO A 71 -20.02 15.00 3.84
C PRO A 71 -20.09 15.72 2.50
N ALA A 72 -19.20 16.70 2.24
CA ALA A 72 -19.15 17.39 0.96
C ALA A 72 -18.76 16.47 -0.20
N LEU A 73 -17.99 15.42 0.08
CA LEU A 73 -17.59 14.41 -0.91
C LEU A 73 -18.64 13.31 -1.06
N TRP A 74 -18.91 12.56 0.02
CA TRP A 74 -19.73 11.37 -0.08
C TRP A 74 -21.23 11.67 -0.33
N SER A 75 -21.71 12.88 -0.07
CA SER A 75 -23.09 13.28 -0.45
C SER A 75 -23.26 13.53 -1.96
N THR A 76 -22.18 13.83 -2.66
CA THR A 76 -22.15 14.22 -4.08
C THR A 76 -21.48 13.22 -5.00
N TRP A 77 -21.01 12.09 -4.47
CA TRP A 77 -20.41 11.00 -5.21
C TRP A 77 -21.22 9.71 -5.09
N THR A 78 -21.25 8.91 -6.14
CA THR A 78 -21.91 7.60 -6.15
C THR A 78 -20.97 6.59 -6.81
N TRP A 79 -20.68 5.51 -6.12
CA TRP A 79 -19.84 4.43 -6.61
C TRP A 79 -20.65 3.47 -7.49
N LYS A 80 -20.01 2.97 -8.56
CA LYS A 80 -20.62 1.99 -9.48
C LYS A 80 -20.25 0.55 -9.13
N GLN A 81 -19.18 0.36 -8.36
CA GLN A 81 -18.66 -0.97 -8.02
C GLN A 81 -18.38 -1.09 -6.53
N ARG A 82 -18.58 -2.29 -5.98
CA ARG A 82 -18.18 -2.60 -4.59
C ARG A 82 -16.67 -2.45 -4.38
N PHE A 83 -15.89 -2.88 -5.36
CA PHE A 83 -14.43 -2.74 -5.41
C PHE A 83 -14.09 -1.98 -6.69
N PRO A 84 -14.05 -0.64 -6.63
CA PRO A 84 -13.82 0.20 -7.80
C PRO A 84 -12.50 -0.11 -8.51
N ASP A 85 -12.49 -0.04 -9.82
CA ASP A 85 -11.28 -0.09 -10.62
C ASP A 85 -10.52 1.25 -10.61
N HIS A 86 -9.33 1.25 -11.22
CA HIS A 86 -8.50 2.45 -11.26
C HIS A 86 -9.15 3.63 -12.00
N CYS A 87 -10.05 3.36 -12.97
CA CYS A 87 -10.75 4.43 -13.71
C CYS A 87 -11.73 5.15 -12.79
N GLU A 88 -12.54 4.39 -12.05
CA GLU A 88 -13.50 4.96 -11.10
C GLU A 88 -12.81 5.66 -9.94
N LEU A 89 -11.71 5.09 -9.42
CA LEU A 89 -10.91 5.71 -8.36
C LEU A 89 -10.25 7.03 -8.82
N ARG A 90 -9.75 7.09 -10.03
CA ARG A 90 -9.23 8.35 -10.60
C ARG A 90 -10.32 9.39 -10.78
N ALA A 91 -11.51 8.99 -11.24
CA ALA A 91 -12.66 9.87 -11.33
C ALA A 91 -13.08 10.40 -9.93
N TYR A 92 -13.01 9.55 -8.89
CA TYR A 92 -13.20 9.97 -7.51
C TYR A 92 -12.16 11.01 -7.08
N PHE A 93 -10.89 10.82 -7.36
CA PHE A 93 -9.85 11.81 -7.05
C PHE A 93 -10.05 13.14 -7.79
N SER A 94 -10.50 13.10 -9.04
CA SER A 94 -10.88 14.32 -9.78
C SER A 94 -12.07 15.04 -9.13
N HIS A 95 -13.06 14.28 -8.63
CA HIS A 95 -14.16 14.82 -7.85
C HIS A 95 -13.67 15.46 -6.54
N VAL A 96 -12.81 14.78 -5.78
CA VAL A 96 -12.18 15.31 -4.55
C VAL A 96 -11.44 16.62 -4.83
N ALA A 97 -10.62 16.65 -5.89
CA ALA A 97 -9.83 17.81 -6.26
C ALA A 97 -10.73 19.02 -6.57
N LYS A 98 -11.84 18.79 -7.26
CA LYS A 98 -12.83 19.82 -7.57
C LYS A 98 -13.56 20.32 -6.33
N VAL A 99 -14.10 19.42 -5.49
CA VAL A 99 -14.87 19.79 -4.29
C VAL A 99 -14.00 20.50 -3.27
N TRP A 100 -12.77 20.07 -3.09
CA TRP A 100 -11.82 20.67 -2.16
C TRP A 100 -10.99 21.81 -2.76
N ASP A 101 -11.17 22.14 -4.07
CA ASP A 101 -10.44 23.21 -4.78
C ASP A 101 -8.92 23.08 -4.60
N LEU A 102 -8.37 21.88 -4.93
CA LEU A 102 -6.97 21.55 -4.65
C LEU A 102 -6.01 22.08 -5.72
N GLU A 103 -6.48 22.28 -6.94
CA GLU A 103 -5.64 22.53 -8.12
C GLU A 103 -4.74 23.76 -7.97
N LYS A 104 -5.25 24.84 -7.36
CA LYS A 104 -4.51 26.09 -7.19
C LYS A 104 -3.24 25.96 -6.33
N ASP A 105 -3.21 24.98 -5.42
CA ASP A 105 -2.08 24.74 -4.51
C ASP A 105 -1.34 23.43 -4.81
N THR A 106 -1.64 22.79 -5.96
CA THR A 106 -0.98 21.56 -6.41
C THR A 106 -0.09 21.83 -7.62
N GLN A 107 1.10 21.23 -7.61
CA GLN A 107 2.01 21.24 -8.74
C GLN A 107 2.34 19.81 -9.15
N PHE A 108 1.94 19.45 -10.34
CA PHE A 108 2.18 18.14 -10.96
C PHE A 108 3.49 18.09 -11.71
N ASN A 109 3.89 16.87 -12.12
CA ASN A 109 5.13 16.57 -12.85
C ASN A 109 6.36 17.16 -12.15
N THR A 110 6.35 17.08 -10.81
CA THR A 110 7.36 17.69 -9.94
C THR A 110 7.86 16.65 -8.95
N PHE A 111 9.10 16.19 -9.17
CA PHE A 111 9.72 15.17 -8.32
C PHE A 111 10.60 15.83 -7.26
N VAL A 112 10.25 15.70 -5.99
CA VAL A 112 11.11 16.14 -4.88
C VAL A 112 12.31 15.19 -4.77
N GLU A 113 13.50 15.72 -5.01
CA GLU A 113 14.75 14.96 -5.07
C GLU A 113 15.54 15.02 -3.76
N ALA A 114 15.58 16.21 -3.12
CA ALA A 114 16.30 16.41 -1.89
C ALA A 114 15.60 17.41 -0.97
N ALA A 115 15.86 17.26 0.35
CA ALA A 115 15.46 18.23 1.36
C ALA A 115 16.54 18.32 2.45
N SER A 116 16.89 19.52 2.89
CA SER A 116 17.85 19.77 3.97
C SER A 116 17.30 20.74 4.98
N TRP A 117 17.53 20.46 6.26
CA TRP A 117 17.10 21.31 7.37
C TRP A 117 18.10 22.43 7.63
N ASP A 118 17.59 23.65 7.73
CA ASP A 118 18.32 24.82 8.21
C ASP A 118 17.88 25.11 9.66
N ASP A 119 18.76 24.81 10.61
CA ASP A 119 18.45 24.90 12.04
C ASP A 119 18.25 26.34 12.54
N PRO A 120 19.08 27.34 12.16
CA PRO A 120 18.86 28.75 12.48
C PRO A 120 17.54 29.32 11.96
N GLU A 121 17.14 28.96 10.73
CA GLU A 121 15.91 29.46 10.12
C GLU A 121 14.68 28.65 10.56
N CYS A 122 14.86 27.43 11.09
CA CYS A 122 13.82 26.44 11.34
C CYS A 122 12.99 26.15 10.08
N LEU A 123 13.68 25.95 8.96
CA LEU A 123 13.10 25.70 7.64
C LEU A 123 13.76 24.52 6.94
N TRP A 124 12.96 23.78 6.19
CA TRP A 124 13.45 22.87 5.17
C TRP A 124 13.72 23.63 3.88
N THR A 125 14.86 23.38 3.23
CA THR A 125 15.13 23.74 1.84
C THR A 125 14.92 22.51 0.98
N ILE A 126 13.97 22.58 0.05
CA ILE A 126 13.51 21.44 -0.76
C ILE A 126 13.84 21.71 -2.22
N HIS A 127 14.52 20.74 -2.86
CA HIS A 127 14.87 20.78 -4.27
C HIS A 127 14.11 19.74 -5.07
N THR A 128 13.69 20.12 -6.27
CA THR A 128 13.05 19.22 -7.21
C THR A 128 13.98 18.91 -8.39
N ARG A 129 13.74 17.77 -9.03
CA ARG A 129 14.47 17.34 -10.23
C ARG A 129 14.34 18.33 -11.39
N GLU A 130 13.24 19.05 -11.44
CA GLU A 130 12.92 20.07 -12.44
C GLU A 130 13.64 21.40 -12.17
N GLY A 131 14.44 21.47 -11.10
CA GLY A 131 15.26 22.61 -10.74
C GLY A 131 14.56 23.71 -9.95
N MET A 132 13.40 23.41 -9.34
CA MET A 132 12.71 24.33 -8.44
C MET A 132 13.23 24.19 -7.01
N CYS A 133 13.15 25.30 -6.25
CA CYS A 133 13.55 25.34 -4.84
C CYS A 133 12.43 25.96 -4.00
N TYR A 134 12.13 25.31 -2.88
CA TYR A 134 11.14 25.76 -1.90
C TYR A 134 11.77 25.84 -0.52
N LYS A 135 11.28 26.74 0.32
CA LYS A 135 11.51 26.73 1.77
C LYS A 135 10.19 26.46 2.48
N ALA A 136 10.18 25.54 3.46
CA ALA A 136 8.97 25.25 4.22
C ALA A 136 9.31 24.91 5.68
N ARG A 137 8.46 25.36 6.62
CA ARG A 137 8.61 25.00 8.03
C ARG A 137 8.32 23.53 8.28
N TYR A 138 7.27 23.00 7.66
CA TYR A 138 6.85 21.60 7.79
C TYR A 138 7.03 20.87 6.46
N LEU A 139 7.62 19.67 6.52
CA LEU A 139 7.78 18.76 5.39
C LEU A 139 6.92 17.52 5.61
N LEU A 140 5.86 17.34 4.80
CA LEU A 140 4.88 16.27 4.95
C LEU A 140 5.01 15.27 3.78
N LEU A 141 5.63 14.12 4.05
CA LEU A 141 5.96 13.11 3.04
C LEU A 141 4.85 12.05 2.92
N ASN A 142 4.01 12.16 1.90
CA ASN A 142 2.92 11.23 1.60
C ASN A 142 3.24 10.38 0.37
N THR A 143 4.46 9.84 0.30
CA THR A 143 4.94 9.06 -0.84
C THR A 143 4.22 7.71 -1.01
N GLY A 144 3.49 7.27 0.00
CA GLY A 144 2.84 5.97 0.03
C GLY A 144 3.81 4.79 0.19
N PHE A 145 3.26 3.59 0.38
CA PHE A 145 4.06 2.40 0.65
C PHE A 145 4.55 1.66 -0.60
N ALA A 146 4.06 2.01 -1.81
CA ALA A 146 4.32 1.34 -3.07
C ALA A 146 4.77 2.33 -4.17
N ALA A 147 5.71 3.23 -3.84
CA ALA A 147 6.22 4.23 -4.77
C ALA A 147 7.49 3.78 -5.51
N LYS A 148 8.42 3.10 -4.85
CA LYS A 148 9.66 2.64 -5.47
C LYS A 148 9.48 1.24 -6.02
N ARG A 149 9.51 1.11 -7.34
CA ARG A 149 9.38 -0.16 -8.07
C ARG A 149 10.56 -1.07 -7.81
N TYR A 150 10.32 -2.37 -7.88
CA TYR A 150 11.36 -3.38 -7.84
C TYR A 150 11.33 -4.22 -9.11
N ILE A 151 12.41 -4.18 -9.86
CA ILE A 151 12.67 -5.04 -11.01
C ILE A 151 13.91 -5.86 -10.65
N PRO A 152 13.87 -7.21 -10.74
CA PRO A 152 15.05 -8.02 -10.54
C PRO A 152 16.17 -7.67 -11.51
N ASP A 153 17.41 -7.80 -11.05
CA ASP A 153 18.60 -7.58 -11.86
C ASP A 153 18.86 -8.83 -12.73
N TRP A 154 18.13 -8.92 -13.83
CA TRP A 154 18.30 -9.98 -14.84
C TRP A 154 19.14 -9.48 -16.00
N ASP A 155 20.11 -10.29 -16.41
CA ASP A 155 20.87 -10.04 -17.62
C ASP A 155 19.94 -9.93 -18.83
N GLY A 156 20.18 -8.96 -19.70
CA GLY A 156 19.59 -8.83 -21.02
C GLY A 156 18.23 -8.13 -21.10
N ILE A 157 17.73 -7.50 -20.04
CA ILE A 157 16.45 -6.77 -20.08
C ILE A 157 16.45 -5.74 -21.23
N GLU A 158 17.56 -5.04 -21.42
CA GLU A 158 17.74 -4.01 -22.46
C GLU A 158 17.84 -4.58 -23.88
N THR A 159 18.08 -5.88 -24.03
CA THR A 159 18.18 -6.54 -25.35
C THR A 159 16.84 -7.03 -25.88
N PHE A 160 15.82 -7.11 -25.02
CA PHE A 160 14.50 -7.61 -25.39
C PHE A 160 13.86 -6.77 -26.49
N LYS A 161 13.43 -7.41 -27.58
CA LYS A 161 12.83 -6.73 -28.74
C LYS A 161 11.34 -6.43 -28.59
N GLY A 162 10.67 -7.09 -27.66
CA GLY A 162 9.29 -6.79 -27.28
C GLY A 162 9.20 -5.65 -26.26
N THR A 163 8.09 -5.56 -25.56
CA THR A 163 7.88 -4.56 -24.52
C THR A 163 8.10 -5.15 -23.13
N PHE A 164 9.11 -4.67 -22.41
CA PHE A 164 9.32 -4.96 -20.98
C PHE A 164 8.75 -3.83 -20.14
N ILE A 165 7.83 -4.12 -19.23
CA ILE A 165 7.15 -3.10 -18.45
C ILE A 165 6.90 -3.53 -16.99
N HIS A 166 7.06 -2.60 -16.06
CA HIS A 166 6.52 -2.73 -14.72
C HIS A 166 5.09 -2.17 -14.67
N PRO A 167 4.09 -2.82 -14.05
CA PRO A 167 2.68 -2.40 -14.09
C PRO A 167 2.40 -0.96 -13.66
N SER A 168 3.22 -0.40 -12.75
CA SER A 168 3.10 1.01 -12.35
C SER A 168 3.74 2.01 -13.34
N TYR A 169 4.18 1.55 -14.50
CA TYR A 169 4.55 2.37 -15.67
C TYR A 169 3.60 2.13 -16.85
N TRP A 170 2.41 1.61 -16.57
CA TRP A 170 1.44 1.35 -17.62
C TRP A 170 1.14 2.63 -18.40
N PRO A 171 1.26 2.63 -19.75
CA PRO A 171 0.99 3.80 -20.56
C PRO A 171 -0.42 4.34 -20.35
N GLN A 172 -0.58 5.66 -20.46
CA GLN A 172 -1.90 6.29 -20.26
C GLN A 172 -2.91 5.85 -21.31
N ASP A 173 -2.43 5.62 -22.55
CA ASP A 173 -3.23 5.18 -23.70
C ASP A 173 -3.41 3.65 -23.74
N GLY A 174 -2.92 2.93 -22.71
CA GLY A 174 -2.97 1.47 -22.63
C GLY A 174 -1.95 0.78 -23.54
N LEU A 175 -2.09 -0.56 -23.61
CA LEU A 175 -1.29 -1.43 -24.51
C LEU A 175 -2.23 -2.31 -25.32
N ASN A 176 -1.89 -2.55 -26.57
CA ASN A 176 -2.62 -3.51 -27.40
C ASN A 176 -2.08 -4.92 -27.15
N LEU A 177 -2.75 -5.66 -26.28
CA LEU A 177 -2.37 -7.02 -25.88
C LEU A 177 -3.18 -8.10 -26.60
N LYS A 178 -4.19 -7.74 -27.38
CA LYS A 178 -5.05 -8.70 -28.08
C LYS A 178 -4.22 -9.53 -29.08
N GLY A 179 -4.34 -10.85 -28.96
CA GLY A 179 -3.63 -11.78 -29.83
C GLY A 179 -2.12 -11.82 -29.62
N LYS A 180 -1.63 -11.45 -28.43
CA LYS A 180 -0.21 -11.41 -28.08
C LYS A 180 0.20 -12.53 -27.15
N ARG A 181 1.50 -12.86 -27.16
CA ARG A 181 2.12 -13.76 -26.19
C ARG A 181 2.65 -12.92 -25.02
N VAL A 182 2.14 -13.14 -23.83
CA VAL A 182 2.39 -12.28 -22.67
C VAL A 182 2.93 -13.08 -21.49
N ALA A 183 4.05 -12.65 -20.97
CA ALA A 183 4.56 -13.09 -19.68
C ALA A 183 4.10 -12.15 -18.56
N VAL A 184 3.60 -12.72 -17.45
CA VAL A 184 3.40 -12.01 -16.19
C VAL A 184 4.33 -12.61 -15.15
N VAL A 185 5.28 -11.82 -14.66
CA VAL A 185 6.25 -12.29 -13.67
C VAL A 185 5.84 -11.83 -12.28
N GLY A 186 5.45 -12.80 -11.44
CA GLY A 186 4.95 -12.56 -10.09
C GLY A 186 3.45 -12.81 -9.95
N THR A 187 3.08 -13.39 -8.81
CA THR A 187 1.71 -13.78 -8.44
C THR A 187 1.23 -13.04 -7.18
N GLY A 188 1.72 -11.80 -6.97
CA GLY A 188 1.13 -10.86 -6.00
C GLY A 188 -0.21 -10.31 -6.49
N SER A 189 -0.82 -9.35 -5.78
CA SER A 189 -2.14 -8.79 -6.14
C SER A 189 -2.19 -8.29 -7.59
N THR A 190 -1.14 -7.62 -8.05
CA THR A 190 -1.03 -7.15 -9.45
C THR A 190 -1.01 -8.32 -10.44
N GLY A 191 -0.23 -9.38 -10.15
CA GLY A 191 -0.17 -10.56 -11.02
C GLY A 191 -1.50 -11.31 -11.07
N VAL A 192 -2.20 -11.44 -9.94
CA VAL A 192 -3.55 -12.04 -9.87
C VAL A 192 -4.54 -11.24 -10.73
N GLN A 193 -4.57 -9.93 -10.59
CA GLN A 193 -5.48 -9.06 -11.33
C GLN A 193 -5.19 -9.07 -12.84
N LEU A 194 -3.90 -8.89 -13.22
CA LEU A 194 -3.47 -8.95 -14.62
C LEU A 194 -3.81 -10.27 -15.27
N ALA A 195 -3.45 -11.39 -14.63
CA ALA A 195 -3.66 -12.70 -15.20
C ALA A 195 -5.13 -13.00 -15.45
N THR A 196 -6.00 -12.61 -14.51
CA THR A 196 -7.44 -12.78 -14.64
C THR A 196 -8.00 -12.03 -15.86
N GLU A 197 -7.61 -10.77 -16.06
CA GLU A 197 -8.10 -9.97 -17.18
C GLU A 197 -7.47 -10.40 -18.51
N LEU A 198 -6.17 -10.68 -18.52
CA LEU A 198 -5.44 -11.00 -19.75
C LEU A 198 -5.77 -12.36 -20.31
N SER A 199 -6.18 -13.32 -19.49
CA SER A 199 -6.51 -14.68 -19.92
C SER A 199 -7.56 -14.73 -21.05
N SER A 200 -8.45 -13.74 -21.12
CA SER A 200 -9.49 -13.65 -22.16
C SER A 200 -9.10 -12.81 -23.37
N ILE A 201 -7.91 -12.19 -23.38
CA ILE A 201 -7.52 -11.18 -24.37
C ILE A 201 -6.33 -11.65 -25.22
N VAL A 202 -5.39 -12.40 -24.62
CA VAL A 202 -4.10 -12.75 -25.23
C VAL A 202 -4.16 -14.14 -25.87
N ASP A 203 -3.27 -14.41 -26.82
CA ASP A 203 -3.16 -15.74 -27.46
C ASP A 203 -2.44 -16.76 -26.56
N GLU A 204 -1.47 -16.28 -25.78
CA GLU A 204 -0.74 -17.10 -24.81
C GLU A 204 -0.42 -16.27 -23.58
N LEU A 205 -0.72 -16.81 -22.41
CA LEU A 205 -0.41 -16.21 -21.10
C LEU A 205 0.49 -17.15 -20.31
N VAL A 206 1.65 -16.67 -19.90
CA VAL A 206 2.57 -17.44 -19.06
C VAL A 206 2.82 -16.68 -17.75
N LEU A 207 2.42 -17.29 -16.62
CA LEU A 207 2.69 -16.76 -15.30
C LEU A 207 3.96 -17.39 -14.72
N PHE A 208 4.89 -16.54 -14.29
CA PHE A 208 6.11 -16.97 -13.58
C PHE A 208 5.89 -16.80 -12.08
N GLN A 209 5.74 -17.91 -11.37
CA GLN A 209 5.41 -17.96 -9.95
C GLN A 209 6.63 -18.36 -9.10
N ARG A 210 6.95 -17.55 -8.11
CA ARG A 210 7.90 -17.93 -7.03
C ARG A 210 7.19 -18.48 -5.80
N THR A 211 6.06 -17.90 -5.45
CA THR A 211 5.29 -18.29 -4.27
C THR A 211 3.80 -18.21 -4.62
N PRO A 212 3.02 -19.26 -4.37
CA PRO A 212 1.57 -19.20 -4.64
C PRO A 212 0.88 -18.14 -3.78
N ASN A 213 -0.18 -17.54 -4.32
CA ASN A 213 -0.99 -16.55 -3.63
C ASN A 213 -2.20 -17.22 -3.00
N THR A 214 -2.44 -16.94 -1.72
CA THR A 214 -3.64 -17.41 -1.00
C THR A 214 -4.83 -16.46 -1.24
N ALA A 215 -5.13 -16.17 -2.50
CA ALA A 215 -6.19 -15.23 -2.88
C ALA A 215 -7.57 -15.67 -2.42
N LEU A 216 -8.42 -14.70 -2.05
CA LEU A 216 -9.79 -14.90 -1.57
C LEU A 216 -10.82 -14.40 -2.60
N PRO A 217 -12.03 -14.98 -2.63
CA PRO A 217 -13.09 -14.51 -3.50
C PRO A 217 -13.44 -13.03 -3.22
N MET A 218 -13.36 -12.19 -4.22
CA MET A 218 -13.70 -10.77 -4.11
C MET A 218 -15.20 -10.55 -3.89
N LYS A 219 -16.03 -11.30 -4.61
CA LYS A 219 -17.49 -11.10 -4.65
C LYS A 219 -17.84 -9.67 -5.06
N GLN A 220 -17.35 -9.29 -6.23
CA GLN A 220 -17.65 -8.00 -6.85
C GLN A 220 -19.16 -7.81 -7.07
N VAL A 221 -19.62 -6.58 -6.84
CA VAL A 221 -20.97 -6.13 -7.14
C VAL A 221 -20.89 -4.89 -8.01
N ASN A 222 -21.63 -4.86 -9.11
CA ASN A 222 -21.85 -3.66 -9.90
C ASN A 222 -23.19 -3.07 -9.47
N TYR A 223 -23.16 -1.83 -9.00
CA TYR A 223 -24.38 -1.11 -8.57
C TYR A 223 -25.11 -0.51 -9.77
N LYS A 224 -26.43 -0.50 -9.73
CA LYS A 224 -27.25 0.22 -10.69
C LYS A 224 -27.21 1.72 -10.38
N ASP A 225 -27.60 2.53 -11.35
CA ASP A 225 -27.66 3.98 -11.15
C ASP A 225 -28.54 4.34 -9.94
N GLY A 226 -27.93 5.09 -9.01
CA GLY A 226 -28.56 5.49 -7.74
C GLY A 226 -28.51 4.45 -6.61
N GLU A 227 -28.06 3.22 -6.89
CA GLU A 227 -27.86 2.19 -5.88
C GLU A 227 -26.58 2.47 -5.08
N GLN A 228 -26.61 2.19 -3.79
CA GLN A 228 -25.48 2.35 -2.87
C GLN A 228 -25.24 1.04 -2.11
N ALA A 229 -24.00 0.80 -1.72
CA ALA A 229 -23.65 -0.35 -0.87
C ALA A 229 -24.39 -0.35 0.47
N ILE A 230 -24.56 0.83 1.05
CA ILE A 230 -25.35 1.13 2.24
C ILE A 230 -25.97 2.51 2.07
N GLY A 231 -27.07 2.81 2.80
CA GLY A 231 -27.66 4.15 2.81
C GLY A 231 -26.69 5.21 3.34
N ARG A 232 -26.71 6.41 2.78
CA ARG A 232 -25.81 7.52 3.18
C ARG A 232 -26.01 7.96 4.63
N GLU A 233 -27.17 7.72 5.20
CA GLU A 233 -27.49 7.96 6.60
C GLU A 233 -26.60 7.13 7.56
N ALA A 234 -26.09 6.00 7.11
CA ALA A 234 -25.18 5.13 7.89
C ALA A 234 -23.69 5.53 7.78
N TYR A 235 -23.35 6.45 6.86
CA TYR A 235 -21.95 6.84 6.62
C TYR A 235 -21.27 7.46 7.84
N PRO A 236 -21.88 8.39 8.60
CA PRO A 236 -21.24 8.95 9.79
C PRO A 236 -20.85 7.89 10.83
N ASP A 237 -21.74 6.93 11.08
CA ASP A 237 -21.45 5.84 12.03
C ASP A 237 -20.38 4.89 11.50
N LEU A 238 -20.40 4.57 10.22
CA LEU A 238 -19.38 3.75 9.57
C LEU A 238 -18.00 4.42 9.69
N PHE A 239 -17.87 5.69 9.34
CA PHE A 239 -16.60 6.39 9.39
C PHE A 239 -16.08 6.55 10.82
N LYS A 240 -16.95 6.88 11.77
CA LYS A 240 -16.62 6.91 13.19
C LYS A 240 -16.16 5.55 13.72
N GLY A 241 -16.71 4.46 13.17
CA GLY A 241 -16.36 3.09 13.55
C GLY A 241 -15.03 2.59 12.97
N ARG A 242 -14.52 3.18 11.86
CA ARG A 242 -13.30 2.70 11.18
C ARG A 242 -12.07 2.61 12.11
N PRO A 243 -11.69 3.64 12.88
CA PRO A 243 -10.53 3.55 13.77
C PRO A 243 -10.75 2.62 14.96
N LEU A 244 -11.97 2.20 15.23
CA LEU A 244 -12.34 1.28 16.31
C LEU A 244 -12.38 -0.19 15.88
N SER A 245 -12.23 -0.48 14.59
CA SER A 245 -12.16 -1.82 14.03
C SER A 245 -10.72 -2.25 13.79
N PHE A 246 -10.44 -3.55 13.77
CA PHE A 246 -9.08 -4.11 13.73
C PHE A 246 -8.23 -3.56 12.57
N SER A 247 -8.84 -3.27 11.41
CA SER A 247 -8.14 -2.86 10.18
C SER A 247 -8.84 -1.75 9.41
N GLY A 248 -9.70 -0.98 10.06
CA GLY A 248 -10.41 0.15 9.43
C GLY A 248 -11.60 -0.23 8.57
N PHE A 249 -12.14 -1.45 8.71
CA PHE A 249 -13.35 -1.93 8.06
C PHE A 249 -14.51 -2.00 9.05
N SER A 250 -15.72 -2.31 8.57
CA SER A 250 -16.89 -2.55 9.43
C SER A 250 -16.91 -3.95 10.08
N PHE A 251 -15.85 -4.71 9.96
CA PHE A 251 -15.70 -6.04 10.53
C PHE A 251 -14.34 -6.20 11.23
N SER A 252 -14.29 -7.08 12.19
CA SER A 252 -13.10 -7.42 12.99
C SER A 252 -13.09 -8.91 13.30
N PRO A 253 -11.95 -9.49 13.71
CA PRO A 253 -11.91 -10.85 14.23
C PRO A 253 -12.92 -11.06 15.35
N ILE A 254 -13.56 -12.23 15.38
CA ILE A 254 -14.48 -12.58 16.46
C ILE A 254 -13.70 -12.92 17.75
N SER A 255 -14.26 -12.59 18.90
CA SER A 255 -13.65 -12.81 20.21
C SER A 255 -13.73 -14.28 20.68
N ARG A 256 -13.38 -15.22 19.77
CA ARG A 256 -13.28 -16.67 20.04
C ARG A 256 -12.05 -17.23 19.36
N ASN A 257 -11.46 -18.27 19.93
CA ASN A 257 -10.38 -19.03 19.31
C ASN A 257 -10.95 -20.11 18.38
N THR A 258 -10.14 -20.53 17.43
CA THR A 258 -10.53 -21.52 16.42
C THR A 258 -11.06 -22.83 17.03
N PHE A 259 -10.40 -23.32 18.07
CA PHE A 259 -10.75 -24.61 18.69
C PHE A 259 -11.72 -24.51 19.87
N ASP A 260 -12.28 -23.34 20.15
CA ASP A 260 -13.43 -23.19 21.04
C ASP A 260 -14.71 -23.71 20.38
N ASP A 261 -14.77 -23.75 19.06
CA ASP A 261 -15.87 -24.29 18.27
C ASP A 261 -15.59 -25.75 17.83
N SER A 262 -16.67 -26.57 17.71
CA SER A 262 -16.57 -27.91 17.14
C SER A 262 -16.17 -27.85 15.64
N PRO A 263 -15.65 -28.96 15.06
CA PRO A 263 -15.32 -28.98 13.63
C PRO A 263 -16.48 -28.53 12.73
N GLU A 264 -17.71 -28.95 13.03
CA GLU A 264 -18.92 -28.62 12.25
C GLU A 264 -19.23 -27.12 12.33
N ARG A 265 -19.08 -26.51 13.52
CA ARG A 265 -19.28 -25.07 13.71
C ARG A 265 -18.21 -24.26 13.00
N ARG A 266 -16.93 -24.69 13.07
CA ARG A 266 -15.84 -24.05 12.34
C ARG A 266 -16.08 -24.09 10.84
N GLN A 267 -16.46 -25.26 10.31
CA GLN A 267 -16.78 -25.42 8.90
C GLN A 267 -17.92 -24.48 8.48
N ALA A 268 -19.01 -24.43 9.21
CA ALA A 268 -20.15 -23.55 8.93
C ALA A 268 -19.75 -22.06 8.99
N PHE A 269 -18.92 -21.68 9.94
CA PHE A 269 -18.42 -20.30 10.06
C PHE A 269 -17.51 -19.94 8.87
N TYR A 270 -16.58 -20.80 8.51
CA TYR A 270 -15.71 -20.60 7.35
C TYR A 270 -16.50 -20.51 6.04
N GLU A 271 -17.53 -21.35 5.86
CA GLU A 271 -18.42 -21.28 4.68
C GLU A 271 -19.15 -19.92 4.62
N THR A 272 -19.59 -19.39 5.76
CA THR A 272 -20.23 -18.07 5.83
C THR A 272 -19.27 -16.97 5.37
N LEU A 273 -18.07 -16.91 5.94
CA LEU A 273 -17.06 -15.92 5.56
C LEU A 273 -16.63 -16.04 4.08
N TRP A 274 -16.51 -17.27 3.59
CA TRP A 274 -16.17 -17.55 2.19
C TRP A 274 -17.25 -17.07 1.22
N LYS A 275 -18.52 -17.31 1.57
CA LYS A 275 -19.67 -16.88 0.77
C LYS A 275 -19.80 -15.37 0.69
N GLU A 276 -19.53 -14.68 1.78
CA GLU A 276 -19.55 -13.22 1.84
C GLU A 276 -18.41 -12.57 1.03
N GLY A 277 -17.28 -13.29 0.90
CA GLY A 277 -16.11 -12.80 0.18
C GLY A 277 -15.40 -11.65 0.89
N ASP A 278 -14.76 -10.76 0.10
CA ASP A 278 -13.95 -9.66 0.68
C ASP A 278 -12.78 -10.22 1.53
N PHE A 279 -12.20 -9.40 2.37
CA PHE A 279 -11.21 -9.82 3.36
C PHE A 279 -11.82 -10.53 4.59
N LYS A 280 -13.12 -10.82 4.59
CA LYS A 280 -13.79 -11.38 5.77
C LYS A 280 -13.20 -12.69 6.23
N PHE A 281 -12.88 -13.61 5.30
CA PHE A 281 -12.21 -14.87 5.68
C PHE A 281 -10.82 -14.67 6.29
N TRP A 282 -10.20 -13.53 6.10
CA TRP A 282 -8.92 -13.16 6.70
C TRP A 282 -9.08 -12.32 7.97
N LEU A 283 -9.88 -11.24 7.91
CA LEU A 283 -9.92 -10.19 8.93
C LEU A 283 -11.16 -10.23 9.83
N ALA A 284 -12.16 -11.06 9.51
CA ALA A 284 -13.34 -11.30 10.35
C ALA A 284 -13.39 -12.74 10.90
N ASN A 285 -12.27 -13.45 10.86
CA ASN A 285 -12.11 -14.83 11.30
C ASN A 285 -11.90 -14.92 12.84
N TYR A 286 -11.54 -16.07 13.33
CA TYR A 286 -11.14 -16.27 14.72
C TYR A 286 -9.95 -15.39 15.11
N GLN A 287 -9.94 -14.89 16.36
CA GLN A 287 -8.91 -13.95 16.84
C GLN A 287 -7.48 -14.54 16.86
N ASP A 288 -7.37 -15.86 16.90
CA ASP A 288 -6.09 -16.59 16.96
C ASP A 288 -5.52 -16.97 15.59
N LEU A 289 -6.19 -16.59 14.48
CA LEU A 289 -5.78 -16.91 13.10
C LEU A 289 -4.33 -16.51 12.81
N LEU A 290 -3.92 -15.32 13.20
CA LEU A 290 -2.60 -14.77 12.88
C LEU A 290 -1.55 -15.02 13.99
N SER A 291 -1.91 -15.68 15.09
CA SER A 291 -1.03 -15.91 16.23
C SER A 291 -0.80 -17.38 16.57
N VAL A 292 -1.79 -18.25 16.32
CA VAL A 292 -1.69 -19.68 16.65
C VAL A 292 -1.52 -20.53 15.39
N LYS A 293 -0.40 -21.26 15.30
CA LYS A 293 -0.07 -22.04 14.09
C LYS A 293 -1.10 -23.11 13.75
N ALA A 294 -1.68 -23.79 14.75
CA ALA A 294 -2.72 -24.80 14.54
C ALA A 294 -4.00 -24.17 13.93
N ALA A 295 -4.45 -23.03 14.48
CA ALA A 295 -5.59 -22.27 13.97
C ALA A 295 -5.35 -21.78 12.52
N ASN A 296 -4.13 -21.30 12.25
CA ASN A 296 -3.72 -20.87 10.93
C ASN A 296 -3.73 -22.00 9.89
N ASN A 297 -3.25 -23.19 10.29
CA ASN A 297 -3.25 -24.38 9.44
C ASN A 297 -4.68 -24.85 9.12
N GLU A 298 -5.62 -24.75 10.08
CA GLU A 298 -7.01 -25.11 9.89
C GLU A 298 -7.67 -24.20 8.84
N ALA A 299 -7.48 -22.89 8.95
CA ALA A 299 -7.99 -21.94 7.97
C ALA A 299 -7.33 -22.14 6.58
N TYR A 300 -6.03 -22.43 6.53
CA TYR A 300 -5.36 -22.77 5.28
C TYR A 300 -5.93 -24.02 4.65
N ALA A 301 -6.21 -25.07 5.43
CA ALA A 301 -6.79 -26.33 4.93
C ALA A 301 -8.14 -26.08 4.26
N PHE A 302 -9.01 -25.28 4.89
CA PHE A 302 -10.29 -24.89 4.29
C PHE A 302 -10.07 -24.13 2.97
N TRP A 303 -9.24 -23.07 2.97
CA TRP A 303 -8.92 -22.31 1.76
C TRP A 303 -8.37 -23.21 0.65
N ARG A 304 -7.45 -24.10 0.97
CA ARG A 304 -6.84 -25.05 0.04
C ARG A 304 -7.89 -25.94 -0.62
N GLU A 305 -8.79 -26.53 0.14
CA GLU A 305 -9.86 -27.40 -0.39
C GLU A 305 -10.76 -26.65 -1.36
N LYS A 306 -11.21 -25.46 -0.96
CA LYS A 306 -12.04 -24.60 -1.82
C LYS A 306 -11.33 -24.22 -3.11
N THR A 307 -10.03 -23.94 -3.05
CA THR A 307 -9.23 -23.52 -4.20
C THR A 307 -8.92 -24.70 -5.12
N ARG A 308 -8.46 -25.83 -4.57
CA ARG A 308 -8.12 -27.03 -5.35
C ARG A 308 -9.31 -27.59 -6.13
N ALA A 309 -10.52 -27.45 -5.63
CA ALA A 309 -11.74 -27.87 -6.32
C ALA A 309 -11.99 -27.11 -7.64
N ARG A 310 -11.38 -25.95 -7.83
CA ARG A 310 -11.53 -25.06 -9.00
C ARG A 310 -10.49 -25.33 -10.10
N ILE A 311 -9.44 -26.10 -9.81
CA ILE A 311 -8.31 -26.36 -10.71
C ILE A 311 -8.42 -27.82 -11.19
N GLN A 312 -8.37 -28.06 -12.50
CA GLN A 312 -8.53 -29.40 -13.08
C GLN A 312 -7.23 -30.21 -13.06
N ASP A 313 -6.10 -29.63 -13.47
CA ASP A 313 -4.80 -30.32 -13.51
C ASP A 313 -4.25 -30.55 -12.08
N PRO A 314 -4.01 -31.80 -11.67
CA PRO A 314 -3.43 -32.11 -10.36
C PRO A 314 -2.07 -31.47 -10.08
N ARG A 315 -1.22 -31.27 -11.10
CA ARG A 315 0.09 -30.64 -10.96
C ARG A 315 -0.08 -29.14 -10.63
N LEU A 316 -1.03 -28.48 -11.29
CA LEU A 316 -1.33 -27.07 -11.03
C LEU A 316 -1.98 -26.89 -9.66
N ARG A 317 -2.79 -27.85 -9.20
CA ARG A 317 -3.30 -27.85 -7.80
C ARG A 317 -2.16 -27.79 -6.79
N ASP A 318 -1.10 -28.57 -7.02
CA ASP A 318 0.03 -28.65 -6.09
C ASP A 318 0.91 -27.39 -6.15
N LEU A 319 0.97 -26.72 -7.28
CA LEU A 319 1.68 -25.44 -7.42
C LEU A 319 0.89 -24.24 -6.91
N LEU A 320 -0.42 -24.19 -7.14
CA LEU A 320 -1.27 -23.04 -6.79
C LEU A 320 -1.86 -23.13 -5.38
N ALA A 321 -2.17 -24.33 -4.91
CA ALA A 321 -2.73 -24.61 -3.59
C ALA A 321 -2.12 -25.88 -3.00
N PRO A 322 -0.81 -25.83 -2.61
CA PRO A 322 -0.05 -26.99 -2.13
C PRO A 322 -0.65 -27.59 -0.86
N MET A 323 -0.43 -28.88 -0.62
CA MET A 323 -0.96 -29.60 0.55
C MET A 323 -0.44 -29.02 1.86
N ALA A 324 0.83 -28.63 1.92
CA ALA A 324 1.42 -27.90 3.04
C ALA A 324 1.40 -26.39 2.75
N ALA A 325 1.01 -25.58 3.74
CA ALA A 325 1.03 -24.13 3.60
C ALA A 325 2.44 -23.61 3.30
N PRO A 326 2.68 -22.91 2.19
CA PRO A 326 4.00 -22.41 1.83
C PRO A 326 4.47 -21.27 2.75
N TYR A 327 3.55 -20.67 3.46
CA TYR A 327 3.73 -19.67 4.52
C TYR A 327 2.46 -19.64 5.38
N SER A 328 2.50 -18.97 6.54
CA SER A 328 1.33 -18.83 7.39
C SER A 328 0.25 -18.01 6.68
N PHE A 329 -0.96 -18.54 6.59
CA PHE A 329 -2.11 -17.92 5.92
C PHE A 329 -2.36 -16.50 6.47
N GLY A 330 -2.54 -15.53 5.60
CA GLY A 330 -2.76 -14.14 5.98
C GLY A 330 -1.52 -13.36 6.46
N CYS A 331 -0.34 -14.02 6.60
CA CYS A 331 0.92 -13.35 6.96
C CYS A 331 1.67 -12.72 5.77
N LYS A 332 1.12 -12.84 4.57
CA LYS A 332 1.36 -11.97 3.41
C LYS A 332 0.03 -11.31 3.06
N ARG A 333 0.08 -10.11 2.43
CA ARG A 333 -1.16 -9.49 1.97
C ARG A 333 -1.88 -10.44 1.04
N ILE A 334 -3.08 -10.78 1.43
CA ILE A 334 -3.99 -11.59 0.62
C ILE A 334 -4.48 -10.74 -0.56
N SER A 335 -4.61 -11.36 -1.73
CA SER A 335 -5.26 -10.75 -2.89
C SER A 335 -6.74 -11.10 -2.91
N LEU A 336 -7.58 -10.21 -3.46
CA LEU A 336 -8.94 -10.58 -3.84
C LEU A 336 -8.97 -10.96 -5.32
N GLU A 337 -9.69 -12.04 -5.66
CA GLU A 337 -9.71 -12.60 -7.00
C GLU A 337 -11.14 -12.86 -7.52
N GLN A 338 -11.27 -12.97 -8.84
CA GLN A 338 -12.52 -13.19 -9.55
C GLN A 338 -12.29 -14.17 -10.70
N GLY A 339 -11.99 -15.45 -10.38
CA GLY A 339 -11.70 -16.46 -11.40
C GLY A 339 -10.21 -16.70 -11.67
N PHE A 340 -9.31 -16.19 -10.85
CA PHE A 340 -7.85 -16.36 -11.02
C PHE A 340 -7.43 -17.83 -11.08
N PHE A 341 -8.04 -18.71 -10.32
CA PHE A 341 -7.66 -20.12 -10.31
C PHE A 341 -8.24 -20.88 -11.49
N GLU A 342 -9.38 -20.46 -12.01
CA GLU A 342 -10.05 -21.07 -13.17
C GLU A 342 -9.32 -20.80 -14.48
N ILE A 343 -8.59 -19.66 -14.62
CA ILE A 343 -7.86 -19.37 -15.86
C ILE A 343 -6.85 -20.46 -16.21
N PHE A 344 -6.31 -21.17 -15.21
CA PHE A 344 -5.35 -22.25 -15.43
C PHE A 344 -5.97 -23.53 -15.98
N ASN A 345 -7.29 -23.58 -16.16
CA ASN A 345 -7.97 -24.64 -16.91
C ASN A 345 -8.01 -24.36 -18.42
N GLU A 346 -7.63 -23.14 -18.83
CA GLU A 346 -7.55 -22.75 -20.24
C GLU A 346 -6.24 -23.23 -20.86
N PRO A 347 -6.26 -23.81 -22.09
CA PRO A 347 -5.09 -24.44 -22.70
C PRO A 347 -3.96 -23.48 -23.05
N HIS A 348 -4.23 -22.18 -23.21
CA HIS A 348 -3.27 -21.14 -23.53
C HIS A 348 -2.70 -20.40 -22.30
N VAL A 349 -3.10 -20.82 -21.09
CA VAL A 349 -2.60 -20.24 -19.85
C VAL A 349 -1.65 -21.22 -19.16
N HIS A 350 -0.43 -20.80 -18.97
CA HIS A 350 0.65 -21.62 -18.42
C HIS A 350 1.18 -21.07 -17.11
N LEU A 351 1.62 -21.96 -16.24
CA LEU A 351 2.29 -21.61 -14.98
C LEU A 351 3.72 -22.16 -14.98
N VAL A 352 4.67 -21.31 -14.69
CA VAL A 352 6.09 -21.65 -14.52
C VAL A 352 6.48 -21.44 -13.07
N ASP A 353 6.88 -22.51 -12.37
CA ASP A 353 7.48 -22.40 -11.03
C ASP A 353 8.95 -22.03 -11.15
N VAL A 354 9.29 -20.77 -10.82
CA VAL A 354 10.67 -20.29 -10.89
C VAL A 354 11.58 -20.82 -9.78
N ASN A 355 11.06 -21.57 -8.81
CA ASN A 355 11.90 -22.26 -7.84
C ASN A 355 12.52 -23.53 -8.45
N SER A 356 11.75 -24.27 -9.23
CA SER A 356 12.22 -25.45 -9.98
C SER A 356 12.91 -25.07 -11.29
N THR A 357 12.40 -24.06 -11.97
CA THR A 357 12.90 -23.58 -13.27
C THR A 357 13.25 -22.09 -13.24
N PRO A 358 14.36 -21.72 -12.55
CA PRO A 358 14.70 -20.31 -12.36
C PRO A 358 14.95 -19.57 -13.68
N VAL A 359 14.52 -18.29 -13.71
CA VAL A 359 14.86 -17.36 -14.78
C VAL A 359 16.38 -17.15 -14.79
N LYS A 360 17.00 -17.34 -15.95
CA LYS A 360 18.44 -17.20 -16.16
C LYS A 360 18.81 -15.87 -16.81
N ALA A 361 18.01 -15.43 -17.77
CA ALA A 361 18.21 -14.16 -18.46
C ALA A 361 16.94 -13.76 -19.20
N ILE A 362 16.84 -12.49 -19.52
CA ILE A 362 15.96 -11.97 -20.58
C ILE A 362 16.76 -12.02 -21.89
N THR A 363 16.13 -12.47 -22.95
CA THR A 363 16.76 -12.57 -24.27
C THR A 363 16.10 -11.60 -25.24
N GLU A 364 16.62 -11.51 -26.45
CA GLU A 364 15.98 -10.71 -27.52
C GLU A 364 14.52 -11.11 -27.77
N LYS A 365 14.18 -12.40 -27.52
CA LYS A 365 12.86 -12.97 -27.83
C LYS A 365 11.95 -13.11 -26.60
N GLY A 366 12.50 -13.14 -25.38
CA GLY A 366 11.68 -13.40 -24.22
C GLY A 366 12.42 -13.78 -22.94
N ILE A 367 11.98 -14.83 -22.25
CA ILE A 367 12.53 -15.27 -20.96
C ILE A 367 13.18 -16.65 -21.12
N ARG A 368 14.46 -16.75 -20.82
CA ARG A 368 15.19 -18.03 -20.73
C ARG A 368 15.20 -18.51 -19.29
N THR A 369 14.60 -19.67 -19.06
CA THR A 369 14.69 -20.40 -17.79
C THR A 369 15.81 -21.43 -17.85
N SER A 370 15.99 -22.21 -16.77
CA SER A 370 16.93 -23.35 -16.76
C SER A 370 16.55 -24.49 -17.72
N GLU A 371 15.29 -24.56 -18.17
CA GLU A 371 14.77 -25.64 -19.02
C GLU A 371 14.61 -25.24 -20.47
N LYS A 372 14.01 -24.07 -20.73
CA LYS A 372 13.74 -23.60 -22.10
C LYS A 372 13.70 -22.09 -22.22
N GLU A 373 13.71 -21.63 -23.44
CA GLU A 373 13.41 -20.24 -23.80
C GLU A 373 11.92 -20.11 -24.16
N TRP A 374 11.27 -19.10 -23.57
CA TRP A 374 9.91 -18.71 -23.86
C TRP A 374 9.93 -17.43 -24.68
N GLU A 375 9.18 -17.37 -25.76
CA GLU A 375 9.08 -16.20 -26.61
C GLU A 375 7.85 -15.37 -26.28
N PHE A 376 8.01 -14.05 -26.17
CA PHE A 376 6.96 -13.12 -25.80
C PHE A 376 6.98 -11.86 -26.65
N ASP A 377 5.80 -11.24 -26.81
CA ASP A 377 5.65 -9.88 -27.30
C ASP A 377 5.73 -8.88 -26.15
N TYR A 378 5.27 -9.29 -24.94
CA TYR A 378 5.28 -8.47 -23.73
C TYR A 378 5.78 -9.26 -22.53
N ILE A 379 6.62 -8.64 -21.72
CA ILE A 379 7.02 -9.11 -20.39
C ILE A 379 6.54 -8.09 -19.36
N ILE A 380 5.56 -8.46 -18.56
CA ILE A 380 4.98 -7.63 -17.50
C ILE A 380 5.60 -8.04 -16.16
N CYS A 381 6.47 -7.19 -15.62
CA CYS A 381 7.25 -7.46 -14.42
C CYS A 381 6.45 -7.06 -13.17
N ALA A 382 5.51 -7.92 -12.76
CA ALA A 382 4.66 -7.73 -11.57
C ALA A 382 5.38 -8.11 -10.26
N THR A 383 6.65 -7.76 -10.13
CA THR A 383 7.56 -8.13 -9.03
C THR A 383 7.46 -7.22 -7.80
N GLY A 384 6.59 -6.23 -7.87
CA GLY A 384 6.23 -5.38 -6.74
C GLY A 384 7.18 -4.20 -6.52
N PHE A 385 7.36 -3.83 -5.26
CA PHE A 385 7.99 -2.57 -4.87
C PHE A 385 8.99 -2.78 -3.72
N ASP A 386 9.95 -1.86 -3.58
CA ASP A 386 10.64 -1.64 -2.30
C ASP A 386 9.63 -0.99 -1.35
N SER A 387 8.74 -1.84 -0.83
CA SER A 387 7.57 -1.40 -0.08
C SER A 387 7.94 -0.74 1.23
N ILE A 388 7.05 0.15 1.69
CA ILE A 388 7.06 0.86 2.98
C ILE A 388 8.12 1.96 3.05
N THR A 389 9.40 1.63 2.93
CA THR A 389 10.51 2.59 3.12
C THR A 389 11.07 3.13 1.81
N GLY A 390 10.85 2.42 0.69
CA GLY A 390 11.48 2.75 -0.58
C GLY A 390 11.11 4.13 -1.11
N GLY A 391 9.84 4.53 -1.00
CA GLY A 391 9.36 5.84 -1.42
C GLY A 391 10.01 6.99 -0.66
N LEU A 392 10.10 6.88 0.67
CA LEU A 392 10.74 7.87 1.52
C LEU A 392 12.25 7.97 1.25
N LYS A 393 12.93 6.83 1.05
CA LYS A 393 14.38 6.78 0.79
C LYS A 393 14.79 7.20 -0.63
N GLN A 394 13.84 7.45 -1.54
CA GLN A 394 14.14 8.03 -2.85
C GLN A 394 14.44 9.53 -2.79
N ILE A 395 14.03 10.18 -1.71
CA ILE A 395 14.29 11.60 -1.44
C ILE A 395 15.51 11.67 -0.54
N ASP A 396 16.55 12.43 -0.94
CA ASP A 396 17.73 12.66 -0.11
C ASP A 396 17.41 13.68 0.99
N VAL A 397 16.69 13.22 2.03
CA VAL A 397 16.32 14.07 3.17
C VAL A 397 17.46 14.05 4.18
N LYS A 398 18.06 15.21 4.44
CA LYS A 398 19.18 15.41 5.38
C LYS A 398 18.69 15.82 6.76
N SER A 399 19.14 15.11 7.80
CA SER A 399 18.94 15.45 9.21
C SER A 399 19.66 16.72 9.63
N THR A 400 19.48 17.14 10.87
CA THR A 400 20.26 18.24 11.50
C THR A 400 21.76 17.99 11.52
N SER A 401 22.21 16.74 11.49
CA SER A 401 23.62 16.36 11.41
C SER A 401 24.15 16.23 9.97
N GLY A 402 23.27 16.36 8.96
CA GLY A 402 23.60 16.13 7.55
C GLY A 402 23.54 14.66 7.12
N GLU A 403 23.24 13.73 8.01
CA GLU A 403 23.02 12.32 7.67
C GLU A 403 21.70 12.17 6.89
N SER A 404 21.69 11.39 5.81
CA SER A 404 20.46 11.14 5.06
C SER A 404 19.55 10.15 5.78
N LEU A 405 18.24 10.26 5.55
CA LEU A 405 17.24 9.30 6.05
C LEU A 405 17.55 7.86 5.61
N ALA A 406 18.08 7.69 4.39
CA ALA A 406 18.49 6.39 3.87
C ALA A 406 19.68 5.81 4.64
N GLU A 407 20.64 6.64 5.05
CA GLU A 407 21.77 6.25 5.89
C GLU A 407 21.33 5.95 7.31
N TYR A 408 20.51 6.81 7.91
CA TYR A 408 19.96 6.63 9.26
C TYR A 408 19.21 5.27 9.38
N TRP A 409 18.49 4.88 8.34
CA TRP A 409 17.76 3.61 8.30
C TRP A 409 18.57 2.42 7.72
N ARG A 410 19.85 2.57 7.44
CA ARG A 410 20.68 1.49 6.87
C ARG A 410 20.70 0.23 7.74
N ASN A 411 20.79 0.43 9.05
CA ASN A 411 20.85 -0.66 10.04
C ASN A 411 19.50 -0.99 10.68
N GLY A 412 18.41 -0.50 10.13
CA GLY A 412 17.04 -0.75 10.56
C GLY A 412 16.20 0.50 10.58
N THR A 413 14.93 0.31 10.26
CA THR A 413 13.94 1.37 10.22
C THR A 413 13.56 1.78 11.63
N ARG A 414 13.57 3.06 11.92
CA ARG A 414 13.18 3.64 13.20
C ARG A 414 12.28 4.83 12.99
N THR A 415 11.20 4.88 13.73
CA THR A 415 10.24 6.00 13.73
C THR A 415 9.65 6.15 15.12
N TYR A 416 9.07 7.28 15.41
CA TYR A 416 8.15 7.40 16.53
C TYR A 416 6.73 7.46 16.02
N LEU A 417 5.87 6.59 16.55
CA LEU A 417 4.45 6.42 16.17
C LEU A 417 4.22 6.15 14.67
N GLY A 418 5.24 5.75 13.90
CA GLY A 418 5.12 5.57 12.46
C GLY A 418 4.92 6.88 11.68
N MET A 419 5.27 8.04 12.24
CA MET A 419 5.01 9.36 11.64
C MET A 419 6.19 10.32 11.70
N GLY A 420 7.10 10.22 12.68
CA GLY A 420 8.27 11.09 12.83
C GLY A 420 9.56 10.31 13.02
N VAL A 421 10.70 10.98 12.86
CA VAL A 421 12.05 10.39 12.96
C VAL A 421 12.95 11.31 13.75
N SER A 422 13.75 10.74 14.66
CA SER A 422 14.72 11.49 15.45
C SER A 422 15.80 12.14 14.56
N GLY A 423 16.12 13.40 14.80
CA GLY A 423 17.08 14.17 14.02
C GLY A 423 16.51 14.83 12.75
N PHE A 424 15.22 14.64 12.45
CA PHE A 424 14.52 15.23 11.30
C PHE A 424 13.39 16.15 11.78
N PRO A 425 13.71 17.42 12.13
CA PRO A 425 12.72 18.33 12.72
C PRO A 425 11.56 18.62 11.77
N ASN A 426 10.35 18.82 12.28
CA ASN A 426 9.18 19.26 11.52
C ASN A 426 8.89 18.39 10.28
N MET A 427 9.43 17.17 10.21
CA MET A 427 9.19 16.22 9.13
C MET A 427 8.27 15.11 9.60
N PHE A 428 7.18 14.91 8.85
CA PHE A 428 6.20 13.87 9.13
C PHE A 428 5.84 13.11 7.87
N PHE A 429 5.34 11.88 8.05
CA PHE A 429 4.80 11.08 6.96
C PHE A 429 3.57 10.31 7.42
N THR A 430 2.69 9.97 6.47
CA THR A 430 1.55 9.10 6.72
C THR A 430 1.66 7.81 5.92
N TYR A 431 1.02 6.76 6.40
CA TYR A 431 0.97 5.44 5.76
C TYR A 431 2.37 4.89 5.45
N GLY A 432 3.32 5.19 6.34
CA GLY A 432 4.74 4.84 6.26
C GLY A 432 5.13 3.65 7.16
N PRO A 433 6.44 3.50 7.44
CA PRO A 433 6.94 2.41 8.26
C PRO A 433 6.50 2.52 9.72
N GLN A 434 6.30 1.36 10.36
CA GLN A 434 5.95 1.21 11.77
C GLN A 434 4.60 1.83 12.19
N GLY A 435 3.79 2.25 11.21
CA GLY A 435 2.35 2.49 11.35
C GLY A 435 1.54 1.23 10.98
N PRO A 436 0.19 1.23 11.11
CA PRO A 436 -0.65 0.09 10.76
C PRO A 436 -0.81 -0.12 9.24
N THR A 437 0.01 0.49 8.45
CA THR A 437 0.01 0.67 6.99
C THR A 437 -0.51 -0.52 6.23
N ALA A 438 -0.25 -1.68 6.27
CA ALA A 438 -0.79 -2.76 5.44
C ALA A 438 -2.03 -3.45 6.05
N PHE A 439 -2.29 -3.19 7.34
CA PHE A 439 -3.41 -3.73 8.11
C PHE A 439 -4.46 -2.65 8.42
N CYS A 440 -4.41 -1.53 7.74
CA CYS A 440 -5.44 -0.50 7.77
C CYS A 440 -5.78 -0.09 6.35
N ASN A 441 -7.05 0.14 6.03
CA ASN A 441 -7.39 0.72 4.74
C ASN A 441 -6.77 2.13 4.60
N GLY A 442 -6.40 2.50 3.36
CA GLY A 442 -5.63 3.71 3.09
C GLY A 442 -6.25 5.00 3.61
N PRO A 443 -7.52 5.32 3.27
CA PRO A 443 -8.18 6.53 3.75
C PRO A 443 -8.24 6.65 5.27
N THR A 444 -8.61 5.59 5.98
CA THR A 444 -8.69 5.60 7.45
C THR A 444 -7.35 5.94 8.08
N CYS A 445 -6.28 5.28 7.63
CA CYS A 445 -4.94 5.53 8.19
C CYS A 445 -4.45 6.95 7.84
N ALA A 446 -4.68 7.40 6.60
CA ALA A 446 -4.28 8.72 6.14
C ALA A 446 -4.98 9.85 6.92
N GLN A 447 -6.29 9.71 7.19
CA GLN A 447 -7.05 10.69 7.98
C GLN A 447 -6.62 10.66 9.44
N MET A 448 -6.58 9.49 10.07
CA MET A 448 -6.20 9.33 11.48
C MET A 448 -4.80 9.90 11.78
N GLN A 449 -3.81 9.54 10.98
CA GLN A 449 -2.44 10.05 11.14
C GLN A 449 -2.34 11.52 10.73
N GLY A 450 -3.06 11.92 9.67
CA GLY A 450 -3.12 13.30 9.21
C GLY A 450 -3.69 14.23 10.28
N ASP A 451 -4.81 13.89 10.88
CA ASP A 451 -5.43 14.69 11.95
C ASP A 451 -4.53 14.80 13.18
N TRP A 452 -3.86 13.71 13.55
CA TRP A 452 -2.93 13.73 14.68
C TRP A 452 -1.73 14.66 14.41
N ILE A 453 -1.11 14.60 13.23
CA ILE A 453 0.00 15.50 12.82
C ILE A 453 -0.49 16.95 12.83
N LEU A 454 -1.67 17.22 12.30
CA LEU A 454 -2.23 18.57 12.26
C LEU A 454 -2.57 19.10 13.64
N GLY A 455 -3.01 18.24 14.57
CA GLY A 455 -3.20 18.59 15.98
C GLY A 455 -1.89 19.02 16.65
N LEU A 456 -0.80 18.31 16.40
CA LEU A 456 0.54 18.68 16.88
C LEU A 456 1.01 20.02 16.29
N ILE A 457 0.86 20.20 14.97
CA ILE A 457 1.23 21.45 14.27
C ILE A 457 0.40 22.64 14.79
N SER A 458 -0.90 22.45 15.04
CA SER A 458 -1.79 23.50 15.58
C SER A 458 -1.37 23.91 16.98
N ARG A 459 -1.06 22.92 17.84
CA ARG A 459 -0.52 23.19 19.19
C ARG A 459 0.76 24.02 19.13
N MET A 460 1.70 23.69 18.23
CA MET A 460 2.93 24.47 18.05
C MET A 460 2.64 25.92 17.66
N LYS A 461 1.69 26.14 16.74
CA LYS A 461 1.27 27.48 16.32
C LYS A 461 0.72 28.29 17.48
N GLU A 462 -0.14 27.69 18.30
CA GLU A 462 -0.73 28.32 19.48
C GLU A 462 0.32 28.67 20.54
N ALA A 463 1.34 27.82 20.73
CA ALA A 463 2.44 28.04 21.67
C ALA A 463 3.55 28.97 21.13
N GLY A 464 3.51 29.37 19.85
CA GLY A 464 4.56 30.16 19.21
C GLY A 464 5.85 29.38 18.95
N GLU A 465 5.79 28.04 18.97
CA GLU A 465 6.93 27.16 18.74
C GLU A 465 7.21 26.99 17.24
N ARG A 466 8.49 26.94 16.89
CA ARG A 466 8.92 26.88 15.48
C ARG A 466 9.48 25.53 15.05
N LYS A 467 9.92 24.72 16.02
CA LYS A 467 10.62 23.48 15.76
C LYS A 467 10.11 22.38 16.70
N VAL A 468 9.92 21.20 16.17
CA VAL A 468 9.63 19.98 16.93
C VAL A 468 10.56 18.85 16.51
N LEU A 469 11.06 18.12 17.47
CA LEU A 469 11.99 16.99 17.29
C LEU A 469 11.43 15.76 18.00
N VAL A 470 11.59 14.61 17.37
CA VAL A 470 11.39 13.32 18.04
C VAL A 470 12.58 13.02 18.95
N GLU A 471 12.31 12.69 20.20
CA GLU A 471 13.32 12.19 21.13
C GLU A 471 13.74 10.76 20.76
N LYS A 472 15.05 10.53 20.71
CA LYS A 472 15.60 9.23 20.28
C LYS A 472 15.16 8.06 21.16
N THR A 473 15.02 8.29 22.47
CA THR A 473 14.54 7.29 23.44
C THR A 473 13.14 6.77 23.07
N TYR A 474 12.22 7.66 22.73
CA TYR A 474 10.85 7.28 22.34
C TYR A 474 10.79 6.58 20.99
N GLU A 475 11.68 6.96 20.06
CA GLU A 475 11.84 6.22 18.79
C GLU A 475 12.33 4.78 19.03
N GLU A 476 13.29 4.59 19.95
CA GLU A 476 13.79 3.28 20.34
C GLU A 476 12.73 2.44 21.07
N GLU A 477 11.96 3.04 21.99
CA GLU A 477 10.84 2.40 22.68
C GLU A 477 9.73 1.99 21.71
N TRP A 478 9.43 2.84 20.72
CA TRP A 478 8.46 2.49 19.68
C TRP A 478 8.93 1.30 18.84
N GLN A 479 10.22 1.25 18.50
CA GLN A 479 10.79 0.09 17.83
C GLN A 479 10.64 -1.19 18.66
N GLN A 480 10.89 -1.14 19.99
CA GLN A 480 10.67 -2.29 20.86
C GLN A 480 9.20 -2.72 20.88
N THR A 481 8.28 -1.76 20.85
CA THR A 481 6.85 -2.02 20.74
C THR A 481 6.51 -2.75 19.43
N ILE A 482 7.04 -2.30 18.29
CA ILE A 482 6.88 -2.96 16.99
C ILE A 482 7.39 -4.40 17.03
N LEU A 483 8.59 -4.63 17.57
CA LEU A 483 9.18 -5.97 17.70
C LEU A 483 8.35 -6.88 18.61
N LYS A 484 7.92 -6.36 19.76
CA LYS A 484 7.08 -7.08 20.73
C LYS A 484 5.75 -7.50 20.11
N VAL A 485 5.03 -6.58 19.50
CA VAL A 485 3.73 -6.86 18.88
C VAL A 485 3.88 -7.84 17.71
N ALA A 486 4.89 -7.68 16.88
CA ALA A 486 5.17 -8.61 15.79
C ALA A 486 5.46 -10.03 16.30
N SER A 487 6.21 -10.18 17.42
CA SER A 487 6.55 -11.48 18.00
C SER A 487 5.33 -12.27 18.50
N MET A 488 4.20 -11.61 18.75
CA MET A 488 2.93 -12.25 19.12
C MET A 488 2.19 -12.85 17.91
N THR A 489 2.71 -12.68 16.71
CA THR A 489 2.09 -13.11 15.46
C THR A 489 2.96 -14.11 14.69
N LEU A 490 2.38 -14.77 13.69
CA LEU A 490 3.09 -15.65 12.77
C LEU A 490 3.80 -14.89 11.63
N VAL A 491 3.65 -13.58 11.55
CA VAL A 491 4.23 -12.73 10.48
C VAL A 491 5.76 -12.81 10.44
N PRO A 492 6.50 -12.77 11.57
CA PRO A 492 7.96 -12.88 11.55
C PRO A 492 8.49 -14.20 10.95
N GLY A 493 7.70 -15.26 10.99
CA GLY A 493 8.03 -16.54 10.37
C GLY A 493 7.84 -16.59 8.84
N THR A 494 7.27 -15.52 8.25
CA THR A 494 6.90 -15.48 6.82
C THR A 494 7.81 -14.53 6.04
N LYS A 495 8.38 -14.98 4.93
CA LYS A 495 9.11 -14.12 3.98
C LYS A 495 8.10 -13.25 3.22
N SER A 496 8.04 -11.97 3.55
CA SER A 496 7.12 -11.01 2.92
C SER A 496 7.68 -9.59 2.94
N TRP A 497 7.07 -8.70 2.18
CA TRP A 497 7.42 -7.28 2.20
C TRP A 497 7.03 -6.59 3.54
N TYR A 498 6.18 -7.21 4.38
CA TYR A 498 5.96 -6.78 5.77
C TYR A 498 7.23 -6.85 6.61
N MET A 499 8.13 -7.75 6.21
CA MET A 499 9.42 -8.00 6.86
C MET A 499 10.62 -7.48 6.05
N GLY A 500 10.38 -6.77 4.93
CA GLY A 500 11.46 -6.33 4.04
C GLY A 500 12.11 -7.42 3.18
N ASP A 501 11.66 -8.67 3.27
CA ASP A 501 12.27 -9.85 2.60
C ASP A 501 12.12 -9.88 1.08
N ASN A 502 11.37 -8.96 0.50
CA ASN A 502 11.15 -8.94 -0.95
C ASN A 502 12.23 -8.20 -1.74
N ILE A 503 13.12 -7.48 -1.05
CA ILE A 503 14.22 -6.71 -1.67
C ILE A 503 15.55 -7.31 -1.25
N PRO A 504 16.43 -7.72 -2.19
CA PRO A 504 17.76 -8.19 -1.88
C PRO A 504 18.58 -7.17 -1.07
N GLY A 505 19.25 -7.63 -0.01
CA GLY A 505 20.08 -6.78 0.85
C GLY A 505 19.34 -5.85 1.81
N LYS A 506 18.01 -5.77 1.73
CA LYS A 506 17.21 -5.02 2.73
C LYS A 506 17.21 -5.77 4.06
N LYS A 507 17.39 -5.04 5.17
CA LYS A 507 17.33 -5.66 6.49
C LYS A 507 15.95 -6.29 6.72
N ARG A 508 15.97 -7.52 7.23
CA ARG A 508 14.75 -8.23 7.60
C ARG A 508 14.29 -7.80 8.99
N GLU A 509 13.17 -7.13 9.05
CA GLU A 509 12.56 -6.62 10.29
C GLU A 509 11.06 -6.34 10.08
N PRO A 510 10.23 -6.30 11.14
CA PRO A 510 8.85 -5.85 11.01
C PRO A 510 8.81 -4.37 10.58
N LEU A 511 8.20 -4.11 9.41
CA LEU A 511 8.08 -2.74 8.87
C LEU A 511 6.72 -2.11 9.16
N ILE A 512 5.80 -2.83 9.79
CA ILE A 512 4.42 -2.40 10.04
C ILE A 512 4.00 -2.69 11.49
N TYR A 513 3.07 -1.88 12.01
CA TYR A 513 2.44 -2.12 13.30
C TYR A 513 1.35 -3.21 13.16
N LEU A 514 1.47 -4.28 13.93
CA LEU A 514 0.59 -5.46 13.87
C LEU A 514 -0.42 -5.55 15.02
N GLY A 515 -0.49 -4.52 15.88
CA GLY A 515 -1.35 -4.52 17.07
C GLY A 515 -2.80 -4.15 16.82
N GLY A 516 -3.21 -3.96 15.57
CA GLY A 516 -4.54 -3.52 15.19
C GLY A 516 -4.74 -2.00 15.32
N VAL A 517 -5.66 -1.48 14.52
CA VAL A 517 -5.94 -0.04 14.45
C VAL A 517 -6.46 0.54 15.78
N PRO A 518 -7.35 -0.15 16.54
CA PRO A 518 -7.84 0.41 17.82
C PRO A 518 -6.74 0.69 18.84
N ASN A 519 -5.78 -0.23 18.99
CA ASN A 519 -4.67 -0.04 19.93
C ASN A 519 -3.74 1.10 19.47
N TYR A 520 -3.48 1.19 18.18
CA TYR A 520 -2.70 2.28 17.62
C TYR A 520 -3.41 3.63 17.82
N TYR A 521 -4.69 3.70 17.54
CA TYR A 521 -5.52 4.90 17.73
C TYR A 521 -5.58 5.34 19.19
N SER A 522 -5.73 4.39 20.12
CA SER A 522 -5.64 4.68 21.56
C SER A 522 -4.29 5.28 21.94
N THR A 523 -3.19 4.68 21.45
CA THR A 523 -1.83 5.20 21.70
C THR A 523 -1.67 6.63 21.18
N LEU A 524 -2.16 6.93 19.97
CA LEU A 524 -2.11 8.27 19.40
C LEU A 524 -2.86 9.28 20.26
N ASN A 525 -4.07 8.92 20.70
CA ASN A 525 -4.90 9.78 21.55
C ASN A 525 -4.26 10.01 22.92
N GLU A 526 -3.69 8.98 23.54
CA GLU A 526 -2.98 9.08 24.82
C GLU A 526 -1.77 10.02 24.71
N VAL A 527 -0.97 9.89 23.67
CA VAL A 527 0.18 10.77 23.43
C VAL A 527 -0.27 12.22 23.25
N ALA A 528 -1.32 12.46 22.46
CA ALA A 528 -1.84 13.80 22.26
C ALA A 528 -2.43 14.40 23.55
N ALA A 529 -3.22 13.63 24.31
CA ALA A 529 -3.83 14.08 25.56
C ALA A 529 -2.81 14.41 26.66
N ASN A 530 -1.64 13.77 26.63
CA ASN A 530 -0.55 14.00 27.59
C ASN A 530 0.49 15.06 27.11
N GLY A 531 0.15 15.89 26.13
CA GLY A 531 1.03 16.98 25.68
C GLY A 531 2.18 16.53 24.78
N TYR A 532 1.99 15.43 24.03
CA TYR A 532 2.93 14.87 23.07
C TYR A 532 4.29 14.42 23.65
N PRO A 533 4.32 13.55 24.70
CA PRO A 533 5.55 12.97 25.19
C PRO A 533 6.34 12.31 24.03
N GLY A 534 7.65 12.42 24.08
CA GLY A 534 8.54 11.98 23.00
C GLY A 534 8.79 13.03 21.91
N PHE A 535 8.21 14.23 22.07
CA PHE A 535 8.53 15.38 21.22
C PHE A 535 9.08 16.54 22.06
N VAL A 536 10.17 17.12 21.56
CA VAL A 536 10.77 18.33 22.13
C VAL A 536 10.38 19.51 21.24
N PHE A 537 9.78 20.52 21.83
CA PHE A 537 9.32 21.73 21.17
C PHE A 537 10.25 22.90 21.46
N GLN A 538 10.52 23.74 20.44
CA GLN A 538 11.41 24.91 20.52
C GLN A 538 10.86 26.09 19.73
#